data_9df1c6078bf202b4b5ba8cc49e73d7e5
#
_entry.id   9df1c6078bf202b4b5ba8cc49e73d7e5
#
_cell.length_a   1.000
_cell.length_b   1.000
_cell.length_c   1.000
_cell.angle_alpha   90.00
_cell.angle_beta   90.00
_cell.angle_gamma   90.00
#
_symmetry.space_group_name_H-M   'P 1'
#
loop_
_entity.id
_entity.type
_entity.pdbx_description
1 polymer ?
#
loop_
_entity_poly.entity_id
_entity_poly.type
_entity_poly.pdbx_seq_one_letter_code
_entity_poly.pdbx_strand_id
1 'polypeptide(L)'
;MVRHNKNIMAKYLISFPSAAMVVPDGEWEAVGRDAHAVIDEAKAAGVYVFGGGIDEGVPPVLVSADGAVAEGGYPWAPPLDGGFTVLELPSHDEAVAWAARIAKACRCAQELRVFGFDPQS
;
A
#
# COMPACT_ATOMS: atom_id res chain seq x y z
N MET A 1 13.73 18.71 -19.68
CA MET A 1 13.65 18.21 -19.59
C MET A 1 13.62 17.31 -19.63
N VAL A 2 13.56 17.27 -19.58
CA VAL A 2 13.46 16.47 -19.43
C VAL A 2 13.41 15.54 -19.53
N ARG A 3 13.24 15.83 -19.32
CA ARG A 3 13.07 14.96 -19.09
C ARG A 3 13.10 13.85 -19.48
N HIS A 4 13.38 13.65 -19.59
CA HIS A 4 13.46 12.49 -19.91
C HIS A 4 13.07 11.40 -19.27
N ASN A 5 12.76 11.60 -18.89
CA ASN A 5 12.03 11.07 -17.75
C ASN A 5 11.05 9.99 -18.08
N LYS A 6 10.76 9.84 -19.28
CA LYS A 6 9.85 8.81 -19.74
C LYS A 6 10.33 7.42 -19.39
N ASN A 7 11.62 7.28 -19.09
CA ASN A 7 12.18 5.98 -18.69
C ASN A 7 12.39 5.89 -17.19
N ILE A 8 11.93 6.87 -16.44
CA ILE A 8 12.11 6.88 -15.00
C ILE A 8 10.94 6.16 -14.35
N MET A 9 11.28 5.16 -13.55
CA MET A 9 10.33 4.46 -12.74
C MET A 9 10.01 5.30 -11.52
N ALA A 10 8.80 5.21 -11.03
CA ALA A 10 8.41 5.82 -9.76
C ALA A 10 7.83 4.76 -8.86
N LYS A 11 7.96 4.96 -7.56
CA LYS A 11 7.33 4.08 -6.60
C LYS A 11 5.95 4.62 -6.26
N TYR A 12 4.98 3.72 -6.22
CA TYR A 12 3.59 4.06 -5.95
C TYR A 12 3.13 3.31 -4.71
N LEU A 13 2.38 4.02 -3.88
CA LEU A 13 1.75 3.45 -2.70
C LEU A 13 0.28 3.21 -3.01
N ILE A 14 -0.14 1.97 -2.84
CA ILE A 14 -1.51 1.54 -3.04
C ILE A 14 -2.01 1.05 -1.69
N SER A 15 -3.06 1.66 -1.15
CA SER A 15 -3.45 1.36 0.23
C SER A 15 -4.94 1.50 0.45
N PHE A 16 -5.39 0.91 1.55
CA PHE A 16 -6.77 1.05 2.01
C PHE A 16 -6.79 0.96 3.53
N PRO A 17 -7.69 1.72 4.19
CA PRO A 17 -7.89 1.56 5.64
C PRO A 17 -8.70 0.30 5.93
N SER A 18 -8.51 -0.27 7.10
CA SER A 18 -9.20 -1.51 7.48
C SER A 18 -10.71 -1.44 7.31
N ALA A 19 -11.30 -0.30 7.65
CA ALA A 19 -12.75 -0.13 7.60
C ALA A 19 -13.31 -0.23 6.17
N ALA A 20 -12.48 -0.04 5.14
CA ALA A 20 -12.92 -0.13 3.75
C ALA A 20 -13.16 -1.57 3.33
N MET A 21 -12.54 -2.52 4.01
CA MET A 21 -12.59 -3.92 3.62
C MET A 21 -13.71 -4.63 4.37
N VAL A 22 -14.88 -4.65 3.77
CA VAL A 22 -16.06 -5.31 4.34
C VAL A 22 -16.27 -6.61 3.58
N VAL A 23 -15.98 -7.74 4.26
CA VAL A 23 -16.00 -9.06 3.63
C VAL A 23 -16.97 -9.95 4.40
N PRO A 24 -17.91 -10.61 3.71
CA PRO A 24 -18.81 -11.55 4.38
C PRO A 24 -18.04 -12.70 5.01
N ASP A 25 -18.59 -13.24 6.09
CA ASP A 25 -18.02 -14.42 6.73
C ASP A 25 -17.90 -15.55 5.72
N GLY A 26 -16.80 -16.27 5.79
CA GLY A 26 -16.54 -17.39 4.89
C GLY A 26 -15.82 -17.00 3.60
N GLU A 27 -15.68 -15.69 3.30
CA GLU A 27 -14.98 -15.25 2.10
C GLU A 27 -13.55 -14.78 2.35
N TRP A 28 -13.13 -14.70 3.60
CA TRP A 28 -11.79 -14.19 3.94
C TRP A 28 -10.68 -15.02 3.32
N GLU A 29 -10.87 -16.33 3.24
CA GLU A 29 -9.87 -17.21 2.64
C GLU A 29 -9.70 -16.92 1.15
N ALA A 30 -10.83 -16.70 0.44
CA ALA A 30 -10.80 -16.38 -0.98
C ALA A 30 -10.12 -15.03 -1.21
N VAL A 31 -10.39 -14.05 -0.35
CA VAL A 31 -9.75 -12.73 -0.42
C VAL A 31 -8.24 -12.88 -0.28
N GLY A 32 -7.79 -13.67 0.70
CA GLY A 32 -6.37 -13.91 0.89
C GLY A 32 -5.71 -14.54 -0.33
N ARG A 33 -6.35 -15.54 -0.93
CA ARG A 33 -5.84 -16.18 -2.14
C ARG A 33 -5.75 -15.18 -3.28
N ASP A 34 -6.81 -14.38 -3.49
CA ASP A 34 -6.85 -13.44 -4.61
C ASP A 34 -5.81 -12.34 -4.42
N ALA A 35 -5.65 -11.84 -3.20
CA ALA A 35 -4.64 -10.81 -2.90
C ALA A 35 -3.23 -11.36 -3.16
N HIS A 36 -2.95 -12.57 -2.70
CA HIS A 36 -1.64 -13.19 -2.92
C HIS A 36 -1.38 -13.45 -4.41
N ALA A 37 -2.43 -13.78 -5.17
CA ALA A 37 -2.28 -13.99 -6.61
C ALA A 37 -1.83 -12.70 -7.31
N VAL A 38 -2.38 -11.55 -6.92
CA VAL A 38 -1.96 -10.27 -7.51
C VAL A 38 -0.51 -9.95 -7.12
N ILE A 39 -0.14 -10.21 -5.87
CA ILE A 39 1.25 -10.03 -5.42
C ILE A 39 2.19 -10.91 -6.25
N ASP A 40 1.81 -12.15 -6.49
CA ASP A 40 2.63 -13.05 -7.30
C ASP A 40 2.77 -12.53 -8.73
N GLU A 41 1.70 -11.97 -9.30
CA GLU A 41 1.76 -11.35 -10.61
C GLU A 41 2.72 -10.16 -10.63
N ALA A 42 2.66 -9.33 -9.59
CA ALA A 42 3.55 -8.18 -9.48
C ALA A 42 5.02 -8.60 -9.36
N LYS A 43 5.28 -9.66 -8.60
CA LYS A 43 6.62 -10.21 -8.48
C LYS A 43 7.10 -10.75 -9.83
N ALA A 44 6.25 -11.49 -10.54
CA ALA A 44 6.60 -12.03 -11.84
C ALA A 44 6.85 -10.93 -12.87
N ALA A 45 6.14 -9.81 -12.75
CA ALA A 45 6.34 -8.66 -13.62
C ALA A 45 7.57 -7.83 -13.25
N GLY A 46 8.19 -8.10 -12.11
CA GLY A 46 9.38 -7.38 -11.67
C GLY A 46 9.09 -6.00 -11.08
N VAL A 47 7.85 -5.73 -10.67
CA VAL A 47 7.46 -4.40 -10.19
C VAL A 47 7.21 -4.35 -8.69
N TYR A 48 7.24 -5.48 -8.02
CA TYR A 48 6.91 -5.56 -6.60
C TYR A 48 8.07 -5.05 -5.74
N VAL A 49 7.77 -4.10 -4.85
CA VAL A 49 8.76 -3.61 -3.87
C VAL A 49 8.46 -4.17 -2.49
N PHE A 50 7.24 -3.98 -2.02
CA PHE A 50 6.84 -4.42 -0.69
C PHE A 50 5.32 -4.42 -0.57
N GLY A 51 4.81 -5.29 0.28
CA GLY A 51 3.40 -5.26 0.65
C GLY A 51 3.21 -5.83 2.04
N GLY A 52 2.20 -5.33 2.74
CA GLY A 52 1.89 -5.81 4.07
C GLY A 52 0.69 -5.11 4.66
N GLY A 53 0.14 -5.72 5.68
CA GLY A 53 -0.93 -5.12 6.47
C GLY A 53 -0.37 -4.67 7.81
N ILE A 54 -1.00 -3.64 8.37
CA ILE A 54 -0.68 -3.21 9.74
C ILE A 54 -1.21 -4.27 10.69
N ASP A 55 -0.38 -4.69 11.64
CA ASP A 55 -0.81 -5.63 12.68
C ASP A 55 -1.61 -4.83 13.74
N GLU A 56 -2.92 -4.92 13.65
CA GLU A 56 -3.80 -4.14 14.52
C GLU A 56 -3.89 -4.72 15.93
N GLY A 57 -3.28 -5.88 16.16
CA GLY A 57 -3.12 -6.42 17.50
C GLY A 57 -2.02 -5.71 18.30
N VAL A 58 -1.22 -4.90 17.64
CA VAL A 58 -0.15 -4.13 18.29
C VAL A 58 -0.54 -2.66 18.26
N PRO A 59 -0.84 -2.05 19.43
CA PRO A 59 -1.24 -0.64 19.46
C PRO A 59 -0.12 0.28 18.97
N PRO A 60 -0.47 1.39 18.31
CA PRO A 60 0.56 2.34 17.87
C PRO A 60 1.12 3.12 19.05
N VAL A 61 2.32 3.64 18.87
CA VAL A 61 2.96 4.55 19.81
C VAL A 61 3.56 5.72 19.05
N LEU A 62 3.65 6.87 19.72
CA LEU A 62 4.40 8.01 19.20
C LEU A 62 5.75 8.06 19.89
N VAL A 63 6.81 8.21 19.12
CA VAL A 63 8.16 8.24 19.64
C VAL A 63 8.74 9.62 19.32
N SER A 64 9.13 10.35 20.39
CA SER A 64 9.72 11.67 20.25
C SER A 64 11.20 11.59 19.96
N ALA A 65 11.78 12.73 19.57
CA ALA A 65 13.20 12.77 19.18
C ALA A 65 14.14 12.37 20.33
N ASP A 66 13.72 12.57 21.56
CA ASP A 66 14.51 12.17 22.74
C ASP A 66 14.30 10.71 23.14
N GLY A 67 13.49 9.98 22.36
CA GLY A 67 13.18 8.58 22.64
C GLY A 67 11.98 8.36 23.53
N ALA A 68 11.32 9.42 24.02
CA ALA A 68 10.13 9.26 24.84
C ALA A 68 8.99 8.64 24.02
N VAL A 69 8.24 7.74 24.65
CA VAL A 69 7.18 6.97 23.99
C VAL A 69 5.85 7.33 24.63
N ALA A 70 4.87 7.69 23.80
CA ALA A 70 3.50 7.93 24.22
C ALA A 70 2.58 6.95 23.48
N GLU A 71 1.54 6.46 24.15
CA GLU A 71 0.58 5.56 23.54
C GLU A 71 -0.28 6.31 22.52
N GLY A 72 -0.64 5.59 21.45
CA GLY A 72 -1.50 6.11 20.41
C GLY A 72 -0.73 6.71 19.26
N GLY A 73 -1.45 7.07 18.20
CA GLY A 73 -0.91 7.79 17.06
C GLY A 73 -1.10 9.29 17.21
N TYR A 74 -0.88 10.04 16.15
CA TYR A 74 -1.17 11.47 16.15
C TYR A 74 -2.64 11.69 16.50
N PRO A 75 -2.93 12.49 17.53
CA PRO A 75 -4.32 12.66 17.99
C PRO A 75 -5.21 13.40 16.99
N TRP A 76 -4.60 14.14 16.06
CA TRP A 76 -5.34 14.93 15.08
C TRP A 76 -5.45 14.25 13.72
N ALA A 77 -4.87 13.06 13.54
CA ALA A 77 -4.89 12.35 12.27
C ALA A 77 -5.70 11.06 12.40
N PRO A 78 -6.32 10.60 11.31
CA PRO A 78 -6.97 9.29 11.33
C PRO A 78 -5.95 8.19 11.64
N PRO A 79 -6.37 7.11 12.29
CA PRO A 79 -5.47 5.98 12.53
C PRO A 79 -4.92 5.44 11.21
N LEU A 80 -3.65 5.07 11.23
CA LEU A 80 -3.03 4.42 10.07
C LEU A 80 -3.17 2.91 10.26
N ASP A 81 -3.97 2.28 9.42
CA ASP A 81 -4.21 0.85 9.47
C ASP A 81 -4.45 0.29 8.08
N GLY A 82 -4.84 -0.98 7.99
CA GLY A 82 -5.19 -1.61 6.73
C GLY A 82 -3.99 -2.19 6.01
N GLY A 83 -4.06 -2.14 4.69
CA GLY A 83 -3.07 -2.77 3.82
C GLY A 83 -2.35 -1.79 2.93
N PHE A 84 -1.10 -2.11 2.63
CA PHE A 84 -0.20 -1.27 1.87
C PHE A 84 0.57 -2.11 0.86
N THR A 85 0.65 -1.61 -0.37
CA THR A 85 1.45 -2.24 -1.42
C THR A 85 2.28 -1.16 -2.09
N VAL A 86 3.57 -1.41 -2.26
CA VAL A 86 4.47 -0.50 -2.98
C VAL A 86 4.94 -1.20 -4.24
N LEU A 87 4.70 -0.57 -5.38
CA LEU A 87 5.14 -1.06 -6.68
C LEU A 87 5.97 0.01 -7.37
N GLU A 88 6.96 -0.42 -8.14
CA GLU A 88 7.76 0.49 -8.96
C GLU A 88 7.32 0.35 -10.41
N LEU A 89 6.81 1.44 -10.98
CA LEU A 89 6.11 1.39 -12.27
C LEU A 89 6.51 2.57 -13.15
N PRO A 90 6.42 2.41 -14.47
CA PRO A 90 6.85 3.46 -15.39
C PRO A 90 5.85 4.59 -15.58
N SER A 91 4.58 4.42 -15.17
CA SER A 91 3.57 5.45 -15.42
C SER A 91 2.45 5.37 -14.41
N HIS A 92 1.77 6.50 -14.24
CA HIS A 92 0.58 6.58 -13.42
C HIS A 92 -0.54 5.67 -13.96
N ASP A 93 -0.68 5.59 -15.28
CA ASP A 93 -1.70 4.72 -15.88
C ASP A 93 -1.50 3.26 -15.51
N GLU A 94 -0.25 2.79 -15.49
CA GLU A 94 0.03 1.42 -15.05
C GLU A 94 -0.25 1.26 -13.57
N ALA A 95 0.03 2.29 -12.78
CA ALA A 95 -0.27 2.24 -11.35
C ALA A 95 -1.78 2.14 -11.10
N VAL A 96 -2.59 2.87 -11.87
CA VAL A 96 -4.05 2.77 -11.78
C VAL A 96 -4.51 1.35 -12.13
N ALA A 97 -3.93 0.75 -13.16
CA ALA A 97 -4.29 -0.61 -13.57
C ALA A 97 -3.96 -1.62 -12.47
N TRP A 98 -2.78 -1.51 -11.85
CA TRP A 98 -2.42 -2.39 -10.74
C TRP A 98 -3.31 -2.16 -9.52
N ALA A 99 -3.60 -0.90 -9.20
CA ALA A 99 -4.48 -0.58 -8.09
C ALA A 99 -5.88 -1.17 -8.30
N ALA A 100 -6.38 -1.17 -9.54
CA ALA A 100 -7.66 -1.77 -9.86
C ALA A 100 -7.66 -3.28 -9.62
N ARG A 101 -6.56 -3.95 -9.95
CA ARG A 101 -6.44 -5.40 -9.70
C ARG A 101 -6.42 -5.70 -8.22
N ILE A 102 -5.71 -4.89 -7.44
CA ILE A 102 -5.66 -5.05 -5.98
C ILE A 102 -7.04 -4.75 -5.38
N ALA A 103 -7.72 -3.72 -5.87
CA ALA A 103 -9.06 -3.36 -5.40
C ALA A 103 -10.04 -4.51 -5.60
N LYS A 104 -9.98 -5.17 -6.75
CA LYS A 104 -10.83 -6.31 -7.04
C LYS A 104 -10.54 -7.46 -6.09
N ALA A 105 -9.27 -7.74 -5.86
CA ALA A 105 -8.86 -8.84 -4.98
C ALA A 105 -9.25 -8.59 -3.53
N CYS A 106 -9.09 -7.35 -3.06
CA CYS A 106 -9.35 -6.99 -1.66
C CYS A 106 -10.80 -6.56 -1.41
N ARG A 107 -11.62 -6.50 -2.43
CA ARG A 107 -13.05 -6.12 -2.35
C ARG A 107 -13.25 -4.70 -1.84
N CYS A 108 -12.32 -3.80 -2.08
CA CYS A 108 -12.48 -2.40 -1.71
C CYS A 108 -11.60 -1.51 -2.58
N ALA A 109 -12.03 -0.26 -2.76
CA ALA A 109 -11.27 0.72 -3.53
C ALA A 109 -9.91 0.96 -2.86
N GLN A 110 -8.91 1.23 -3.67
CA GLN A 110 -7.55 1.50 -3.21
C GLN A 110 -7.23 2.97 -3.39
N GLU A 111 -6.56 3.55 -2.42
CA GLU A 111 -6.01 4.88 -2.55
C GLU A 111 -4.63 4.76 -3.20
N LEU A 112 -4.40 5.55 -4.25
CA LEU A 112 -3.15 5.50 -5.00
C LEU A 112 -2.40 6.82 -4.82
N ARG A 113 -1.14 6.72 -4.40
CA ARG A 113 -0.26 7.87 -4.26
C ARG A 113 1.08 7.57 -4.88
N VAL A 114 1.75 8.58 -5.39
CA VAL A 114 3.11 8.44 -5.91
C VAL A 114 4.08 9.00 -4.88
N PHE A 115 5.18 8.28 -4.65
CA PHE A 115 6.27 8.81 -3.83
C PHE A 115 7.07 9.83 -4.63
N GLY A 116 7.47 10.92 -3.96
CA GLY A 116 8.42 11.85 -4.56
C GLY A 116 9.75 11.15 -4.83
N PHE A 117 10.40 11.53 -5.90
CA PHE A 117 11.69 10.94 -6.24
C PHE A 117 12.76 11.39 -5.26
N ASP A 118 13.51 10.45 -4.72
CA ASP A 118 14.64 10.70 -3.85
C ASP A 118 15.71 9.67 -4.20
N PRO A 119 16.86 10.10 -4.74
CA PRO A 119 17.89 9.13 -5.16
C PRO A 119 18.51 8.37 -3.99
N GLN A 120 18.27 8.80 -2.76
CA GLN A 120 18.82 8.15 -1.58
C GLN A 120 17.82 7.24 -0.86
N SER A 121 16.61 7.10 -1.41
CA SER A 121 15.63 6.27 -0.72
C SER A 121 14.99 5.23 -1.65
#